data_a4d973a8b3c58bc423a76ea13743f816
#
_entry.id   a4d973a8b3c58bc423a76ea13743f816
#
_cell.length_a   1.000
_cell.length_b   1.000
_cell.length_c   1.000
_cell.angle_alpha   90.00
_cell.angle_beta   90.00
_cell.angle_gamma   90.00
#
_symmetry.space_group_name_H-M   'P 1'
#
loop_
_entity.id
_entity.type
_entity.pdbx_description
1 polymer ?
#
loop_
_entity_poly.entity_id
_entity_poly.type
_entity_poly.pdbx_seq_one_letter_code
_entity_poly.pdbx_strand_id
1 'polypeptide(L)'
;VIVPAHTFIATWLAVSKTGATPVGVDVEETTFNIDPDLLGQKISPRTKAIVPVHLYGQPADLEAICKLARAEGLKVVEDASQAHGLTYKDKRIGSHGDAVAWSFYPSKNLGAAGDGGAVTTNDQRLAFKLRCLRNYGSVEKNRHDSFGVNSRLDPLQAAILRIKLRYLDEWNTRRQSVADTYLARLDPERYALPLLPDGTN
;
A
#
# COMPACT_ATOMS: atom_id res chain seq x y z
N VAL A 1 -11.48 -9.80 -5.97
CA VAL A 1 -10.82 -8.62 -5.40
C VAL A 1 -10.38 -7.72 -6.54
N ILE A 2 -10.73 -6.44 -6.46
CA ILE A 2 -10.35 -5.45 -7.46
C ILE A 2 -8.93 -4.96 -7.17
N VAL A 3 -8.09 -4.87 -8.22
CA VAL A 3 -6.70 -4.41 -8.16
C VAL A 3 -6.40 -3.50 -9.36
N PRO A 4 -5.44 -2.56 -9.29
CA PRO A 4 -5.05 -1.79 -10.46
C PRO A 4 -4.41 -2.71 -11.53
N ALA A 5 -4.67 -2.45 -12.80
CA ALA A 5 -4.04 -3.17 -13.91
C ALA A 5 -2.53 -2.87 -13.96
N HIS A 6 -2.14 -1.65 -13.63
CA HIS A 6 -0.75 -1.21 -13.55
C HIS A 6 -0.26 -1.18 -12.11
N THR A 7 0.49 -2.19 -11.72
CA THR A 7 1.16 -2.33 -10.42
C THR A 7 2.28 -3.35 -10.50
N PHE A 8 3.09 -3.45 -9.45
CA PHE A 8 4.01 -4.57 -9.33
C PHE A 8 3.25 -5.88 -9.11
N ILE A 9 3.70 -6.96 -9.74
CA ILE A 9 3.00 -8.26 -9.76
C ILE A 9 2.65 -8.80 -8.37
N ALA A 10 3.36 -8.40 -7.31
CA ALA A 10 3.11 -8.86 -5.95
C ALA A 10 1.69 -8.57 -5.46
N THR A 11 1.10 -7.43 -5.85
CA THR A 11 -0.29 -7.08 -5.52
C THR A 11 -1.26 -8.15 -6.06
N TRP A 12 -1.08 -8.56 -7.32
CA TRP A 12 -1.90 -9.59 -7.96
C TRP A 12 -1.68 -10.98 -7.35
N LEU A 13 -0.41 -11.32 -7.10
CA LEU A 13 -0.05 -12.60 -6.49
C LEU A 13 -0.56 -12.71 -5.05
N ALA A 14 -0.56 -11.63 -4.29
CA ALA A 14 -1.10 -11.61 -2.93
C ALA A 14 -2.59 -11.98 -2.92
N VAL A 15 -3.39 -11.42 -3.84
CA VAL A 15 -4.81 -11.78 -4.00
C VAL A 15 -4.94 -13.25 -4.41
N SER A 16 -4.21 -13.67 -5.44
CA SER A 16 -4.30 -15.05 -5.96
C SER A 16 -3.94 -16.10 -4.91
N LYS A 17 -2.93 -15.83 -4.07
CA LYS A 17 -2.53 -16.73 -2.97
C LYS A 17 -3.61 -16.97 -1.92
N THR A 18 -4.59 -16.08 -1.80
CA THR A 18 -5.74 -16.28 -0.91
C THR A 18 -6.82 -17.16 -1.50
N GLY A 19 -6.68 -17.60 -2.76
CA GLY A 19 -7.73 -18.29 -3.53
C GLY A 19 -8.75 -17.33 -4.14
N ALA A 20 -8.61 -16.02 -3.94
CA ALA A 20 -9.47 -15.03 -4.56
C ALA A 20 -9.02 -14.73 -5.99
N THR A 21 -9.97 -14.37 -6.85
CA THR A 21 -9.70 -13.94 -8.22
C THR A 21 -9.39 -12.44 -8.23
N PRO A 22 -8.20 -12.01 -8.70
CA PRO A 22 -7.94 -10.59 -8.95
C PRO A 22 -8.69 -10.13 -10.19
N VAL A 23 -9.26 -8.93 -10.14
CA VAL A 23 -9.97 -8.28 -11.25
C VAL A 23 -9.31 -6.94 -11.51
N GLY A 24 -8.68 -6.79 -12.68
CA GLY A 24 -7.98 -5.56 -13.05
C GLY A 24 -8.93 -4.42 -13.37
N VAL A 25 -8.60 -3.25 -12.89
CA VAL A 25 -9.17 -1.95 -13.28
C VAL A 25 -8.05 -1.10 -13.81
N ASP A 26 -8.31 -0.38 -14.88
CA ASP A 26 -7.33 0.50 -15.50
C ASP A 26 -6.98 1.68 -14.58
N VAL A 27 -5.96 2.42 -14.94
CA VAL A 27 -5.40 3.49 -14.13
C VAL A 27 -5.60 4.84 -14.80
N GLU A 28 -5.61 5.89 -14.01
CA GLU A 28 -5.59 7.27 -14.52
C GLU A 28 -4.27 7.55 -15.23
N GLU A 29 -4.31 8.21 -16.37
CA GLU A 29 -3.12 8.55 -17.15
C GLU A 29 -2.17 9.52 -16.43
N THR A 30 -2.68 10.29 -15.49
CA THR A 30 -1.93 11.34 -14.79
C THR A 30 -1.24 10.87 -13.52
N THR A 31 -1.86 9.95 -12.79
CA THR A 31 -1.35 9.46 -11.50
C THR A 31 -0.81 8.04 -11.56
N PHE A 32 -1.18 7.29 -12.59
CA PHE A 32 -0.93 5.85 -12.72
C PHE A 32 -1.54 4.99 -11.60
N ASN A 33 -2.37 5.59 -10.76
CA ASN A 33 -3.14 4.90 -9.73
C ASN A 33 -4.48 4.42 -10.28
N ILE A 34 -5.09 3.46 -9.59
CA ILE A 34 -6.38 2.90 -9.99
C ILE A 34 -7.41 4.02 -10.21
N ASP A 35 -8.10 3.99 -11.37
CA ASP A 35 -9.14 4.96 -11.70
C ASP A 35 -10.42 4.66 -10.88
N PRO A 36 -10.82 5.56 -9.95
CA PRO A 36 -11.99 5.35 -9.13
C PRO A 36 -13.31 5.34 -9.92
N ASP A 37 -13.38 6.03 -11.07
CA ASP A 37 -14.58 6.10 -11.89
C ASP A 37 -14.88 4.78 -12.61
N LEU A 38 -13.85 3.96 -12.81
CA LEU A 38 -13.99 2.64 -13.44
C LEU A 38 -14.32 1.51 -12.43
N LEU A 39 -14.19 1.76 -11.13
CA LEU A 39 -14.39 0.73 -10.10
C LEU A 39 -15.81 0.16 -10.12
N GLY A 40 -16.82 1.02 -10.22
CA GLY A 40 -18.24 0.62 -10.18
C GLY A 40 -18.59 -0.43 -11.22
N GLN A 41 -17.99 -0.35 -12.42
CA GLN A 41 -18.24 -1.29 -13.52
C GLN A 41 -17.69 -2.70 -13.26
N LYS A 42 -16.76 -2.86 -12.32
CA LYS A 42 -16.12 -4.14 -11.98
C LYS A 42 -16.62 -4.75 -10.68
N ILE A 43 -17.49 -4.03 -9.96
CA ILE A 43 -18.13 -4.55 -8.75
C ILE A 43 -19.19 -5.59 -9.14
N SER A 44 -19.21 -6.68 -8.42
CA SER A 44 -20.19 -7.76 -8.56
C SER A 44 -20.54 -8.32 -7.18
N PRO A 45 -21.59 -9.14 -7.02
CA PRO A 45 -21.93 -9.77 -5.75
C PRO A 45 -20.81 -10.61 -5.12
N ARG A 46 -19.83 -11.03 -5.94
CA ARG A 46 -18.64 -11.77 -5.51
C ARG A 46 -17.50 -10.86 -5.07
N THR A 47 -17.55 -9.56 -5.35
CA THR A 47 -16.51 -8.61 -4.94
C THR A 47 -16.49 -8.48 -3.42
N LYS A 48 -15.31 -8.54 -2.82
CA LYS A 48 -15.13 -8.46 -1.35
C LYS A 48 -14.19 -7.35 -0.92
N ALA A 49 -13.26 -6.95 -1.79
CA ALA A 49 -12.30 -5.92 -1.45
C ALA A 49 -11.77 -5.20 -2.69
N ILE A 50 -11.25 -4.00 -2.45
CA ILE A 50 -10.46 -3.21 -3.39
C ILE A 50 -9.06 -3.07 -2.80
N VAL A 51 -8.03 -3.23 -3.63
CA VAL A 51 -6.62 -3.03 -3.26
C VAL A 51 -6.06 -1.87 -4.05
N PRO A 52 -6.22 -0.61 -3.62
CA PRO A 52 -5.52 0.51 -4.22
C PRO A 52 -4.03 0.40 -3.94
N VAL A 53 -3.21 0.84 -4.89
CA VAL A 53 -1.76 0.93 -4.75
C VAL A 53 -1.37 2.40 -4.79
N HIS A 54 -0.50 2.84 -3.91
CA HIS A 54 0.08 4.19 -3.94
C HIS A 54 1.36 4.15 -4.77
N LEU A 55 1.16 4.11 -6.09
CA LEU A 55 2.25 3.86 -7.03
C LEU A 55 3.18 5.07 -7.12
N TYR A 56 4.49 4.80 -7.18
CA TYR A 56 5.55 5.81 -7.28
C TYR A 56 5.56 6.85 -6.13
N GLY A 57 4.89 6.54 -5.01
CA GLY A 57 4.76 7.47 -3.90
C GLY A 57 3.65 8.51 -4.10
N GLN A 58 2.76 8.30 -5.07
CA GLN A 58 1.54 9.09 -5.23
C GLN A 58 0.34 8.38 -4.59
N PRO A 59 -0.49 9.07 -3.81
CA PRO A 59 -1.65 8.44 -3.21
C PRO A 59 -2.71 8.15 -4.27
N ALA A 60 -3.32 6.95 -4.21
CA ALA A 60 -4.59 6.73 -4.89
C ALA A 60 -5.69 7.63 -4.28
N ASP A 61 -6.75 7.94 -5.02
CA ASP A 61 -7.89 8.70 -4.48
C ASP A 61 -8.65 7.88 -3.44
N LEU A 62 -8.11 7.88 -2.21
CA LEU A 62 -8.69 7.13 -1.10
C LEU A 62 -10.07 7.65 -0.69
N GLU A 63 -10.39 8.92 -0.93
CA GLU A 63 -11.72 9.45 -0.60
C GLU A 63 -12.79 8.81 -1.48
N ALA A 64 -12.61 8.85 -2.79
CA ALA A 64 -13.54 8.23 -3.75
C ALA A 64 -13.61 6.72 -3.54
N ILE A 65 -12.45 6.05 -3.43
CA ILE A 65 -12.37 4.59 -3.24
C ILE A 65 -13.05 4.15 -1.94
N CYS A 66 -12.74 4.78 -0.81
CA CYS A 66 -13.34 4.43 0.47
C CYS A 66 -14.84 4.78 0.55
N LYS A 67 -15.28 5.84 -0.12
CA LYS A 67 -16.71 6.18 -0.23
C LYS A 67 -17.47 5.09 -0.97
N LEU A 68 -16.97 4.68 -2.14
CA LEU A 68 -17.54 3.60 -2.93
C LEU A 68 -17.52 2.27 -2.16
N ALA A 69 -16.39 1.91 -1.58
CA ALA A 69 -16.24 0.68 -0.82
C ALA A 69 -17.25 0.58 0.34
N ARG A 70 -17.47 1.68 1.07
CA ARG A 70 -18.50 1.74 2.13
C ARG A 70 -19.92 1.55 1.59
N ALA A 71 -20.25 2.19 0.47
CA ALA A 71 -21.56 2.06 -0.16
C ALA A 71 -21.86 0.62 -0.60
N GLU A 72 -20.83 -0.10 -1.06
CA GLU A 72 -20.92 -1.46 -1.58
C GLU A 72 -20.59 -2.55 -0.53
N GLY A 73 -20.31 -2.16 0.71
CA GLY A 73 -19.94 -3.09 1.79
C GLY A 73 -18.60 -3.82 1.55
N LEU A 74 -17.69 -3.21 0.80
CA LEU A 74 -16.39 -3.75 0.45
C LEU A 74 -15.31 -3.32 1.44
N LYS A 75 -14.22 -4.12 1.52
CA LYS A 75 -13.02 -3.78 2.29
C LYS A 75 -11.99 -3.08 1.41
N VAL A 76 -11.22 -2.19 2.02
CA VAL A 76 -10.08 -1.51 1.37
C VAL A 76 -8.79 -1.96 2.03
N VAL A 77 -7.91 -2.57 1.23
CA VAL A 77 -6.55 -2.96 1.66
C VAL A 77 -5.54 -2.19 0.82
N GLU A 78 -4.93 -1.18 1.42
CA GLU A 78 -3.97 -0.33 0.72
C GLU A 78 -2.64 -1.08 0.50
N ASP A 79 -2.08 -1.02 -0.70
CA ASP A 79 -0.69 -1.37 -0.98
C ASP A 79 0.17 -0.10 -0.94
N ALA A 80 0.85 0.11 0.18
CA ALA A 80 1.70 1.26 0.44
C ALA A 80 3.21 0.92 0.29
N SER A 81 3.53 -0.11 -0.48
CA SER A 81 4.91 -0.58 -0.68
C SER A 81 5.86 0.48 -1.23
N GLN A 82 5.36 1.58 -1.80
CA GLN A 82 6.13 2.70 -2.34
C GLN A 82 5.79 4.05 -1.67
N ALA A 83 5.04 4.04 -0.58
CA ALA A 83 4.43 5.24 0.01
C ALA A 83 4.86 5.54 1.46
N HIS A 84 6.07 5.12 1.84
CA HIS A 84 6.57 5.33 3.20
C HIS A 84 6.75 6.83 3.49
N GLY A 85 5.98 7.32 4.46
CA GLY A 85 5.99 8.72 4.86
C GLY A 85 5.04 9.62 4.05
N LEU A 86 4.36 9.08 3.04
CA LEU A 86 3.39 9.83 2.24
C LEU A 86 2.21 10.33 3.09
N THR A 87 1.77 11.54 2.79
CA THR A 87 0.59 12.18 3.37
C THR A 87 -0.50 12.32 2.30
N TYR A 88 -1.73 12.05 2.67
CA TYR A 88 -2.93 12.29 1.87
C TYR A 88 -3.94 13.07 2.70
N LYS A 89 -4.32 14.29 2.26
CA LYS A 89 -5.24 15.19 2.97
C LYS A 89 -4.89 15.31 4.47
N ASP A 90 -3.66 15.73 4.76
CA ASP A 90 -3.10 15.96 6.11
C ASP A 90 -3.00 14.74 7.02
N LYS A 91 -3.22 13.54 6.48
CA LYS A 91 -3.05 12.29 7.24
C LYS A 91 -2.03 11.39 6.58
N ARG A 92 -1.15 10.81 7.39
CA ARG A 92 -0.19 9.81 6.89
C ARG A 92 -0.95 8.62 6.29
N ILE A 93 -0.48 8.14 5.14
CA ILE A 93 -0.91 6.83 4.62
C ILE A 93 -0.68 5.78 5.70
N GLY A 94 -1.61 4.83 5.81
CA GLY A 94 -1.59 3.82 6.87
C GLY A 94 -2.80 3.88 7.80
N SER A 95 -3.72 4.85 7.61
CA SER A 95 -4.85 5.08 8.51
C SER A 95 -6.21 5.26 7.79
N HIS A 96 -6.29 5.04 6.48
CA HIS A 96 -7.48 5.34 5.68
C HIS A 96 -8.32 4.10 5.38
N GLY A 97 -7.70 3.02 4.88
CA GLY A 97 -8.37 1.75 4.61
C GLY A 97 -8.52 0.86 5.84
N ASP A 98 -9.09 -0.34 5.65
CA ASP A 98 -9.22 -1.35 6.70
C ASP A 98 -7.86 -1.92 7.13
N ALA A 99 -6.93 -2.05 6.19
CA ALA A 99 -5.55 -2.47 6.43
C ALA A 99 -4.62 -1.87 5.38
N VAL A 100 -3.35 -1.73 5.72
CA VAL A 100 -2.31 -1.19 4.82
C VAL A 100 -1.10 -2.10 4.84
N ALA A 101 -0.68 -2.56 3.67
CA ALA A 101 0.49 -3.40 3.48
C ALA A 101 1.72 -2.55 3.13
N TRP A 102 2.85 -2.84 3.79
CA TRP A 102 4.12 -2.16 3.63
C TRP A 102 5.20 -3.14 3.20
N SER A 103 6.04 -2.74 2.26
CA SER A 103 7.24 -3.49 1.90
C SER A 103 8.48 -2.82 2.48
N PHE A 104 9.34 -3.61 3.10
CA PHE A 104 10.66 -3.16 3.55
C PHE A 104 11.79 -3.75 2.69
N TYR A 105 11.48 -4.15 1.45
CA TYR A 105 12.50 -4.57 0.50
C TYR A 105 13.61 -3.50 0.41
N PRO A 106 14.89 -3.87 0.27
CA PRO A 106 16.02 -2.93 0.42
C PRO A 106 15.96 -1.66 -0.42
N SER A 107 15.35 -1.71 -1.61
CA SER A 107 15.22 -0.54 -2.50
C SER A 107 14.07 0.42 -2.13
N LYS A 108 13.23 0.08 -1.16
CA LYS A 108 12.11 0.93 -0.74
C LYS A 108 12.59 2.16 0.03
N ASN A 109 11.78 3.22 0.07
CA ASN A 109 12.10 4.45 0.81
C ASN A 109 12.47 4.16 2.28
N LEU A 110 11.78 3.21 2.90
CA LEU A 110 12.16 2.61 4.17
C LEU A 110 12.51 1.14 3.93
N GLY A 111 13.72 0.87 3.44
CA GLY A 111 14.20 -0.48 3.14
C GLY A 111 15.04 -1.08 4.27
N ALA A 112 14.83 -2.35 4.58
CA ALA A 112 15.67 -3.16 5.43
C ALA A 112 16.97 -3.57 4.69
N ALA A 113 17.81 -4.40 5.30
CA ALA A 113 18.98 -5.01 4.65
C ALA A 113 18.66 -6.40 4.04
N GLY A 114 17.37 -6.74 3.95
CA GLY A 114 16.84 -7.97 3.37
C GLY A 114 15.33 -7.86 3.24
N ASP A 115 14.65 -8.97 2.97
CA ASP A 115 13.20 -8.98 2.86
C ASP A 115 12.51 -8.63 4.19
N GLY A 116 11.41 -7.91 4.08
CA GLY A 116 10.58 -7.55 5.22
C GLY A 116 9.32 -6.80 4.78
N GLY A 117 8.38 -6.72 5.70
CA GLY A 117 7.13 -6.00 5.50
C GLY A 117 6.37 -5.84 6.80
N ALA A 118 5.31 -5.06 6.75
CA ALA A 118 4.38 -4.86 7.84
C ALA A 118 2.96 -4.69 7.33
N VAL A 119 2.01 -4.86 8.23
CA VAL A 119 0.62 -4.44 8.03
C VAL A 119 0.24 -3.50 9.16
N THR A 120 -0.35 -2.36 8.81
CA THR A 120 -0.96 -1.44 9.78
C THR A 120 -2.49 -1.47 9.64
N THR A 121 -3.19 -1.29 10.76
CA THR A 121 -4.65 -1.22 10.81
C THR A 121 -5.09 -0.52 12.10
N ASN A 122 -6.24 0.15 12.05
CA ASN A 122 -6.91 0.71 13.21
C ASN A 122 -7.86 -0.29 13.90
N ASP A 123 -8.12 -1.46 13.28
CA ASP A 123 -8.93 -2.52 13.86
C ASP A 123 -8.08 -3.43 14.76
N GLN A 124 -8.30 -3.35 16.06
CA GLN A 124 -7.56 -4.16 17.05
C GLN A 124 -7.80 -5.66 16.88
N ARG A 125 -9.00 -6.09 16.44
CA ARG A 125 -9.32 -7.51 16.21
C ARG A 125 -8.54 -8.03 15.00
N LEU A 126 -8.49 -7.23 13.92
CA LEU A 126 -7.69 -7.56 12.74
C LEU A 126 -6.19 -7.58 13.10
N ALA A 127 -5.69 -6.62 13.86
CA ALA A 127 -4.31 -6.58 14.32
C ALA A 127 -3.93 -7.83 15.14
N PHE A 128 -4.82 -8.26 16.05
CA PHE A 128 -4.62 -9.49 16.81
C PHE A 128 -4.57 -10.72 15.89
N LYS A 129 -5.54 -10.85 14.99
CA LYS A 129 -5.61 -11.95 14.02
C LYS A 129 -4.35 -12.02 13.15
N LEU A 130 -3.86 -10.88 12.66
CA LEU A 130 -2.63 -10.82 11.87
C LEU A 130 -1.39 -11.25 12.66
N ARG A 131 -1.30 -10.87 13.96
CA ARG A 131 -0.23 -11.34 14.84
C ARG A 131 -0.24 -12.86 15.02
N CYS A 132 -1.41 -13.47 15.15
CA CYS A 132 -1.54 -14.92 15.21
C CYS A 132 -1.14 -15.57 13.88
N LEU A 133 -1.72 -15.12 12.78
CA LEU A 133 -1.48 -15.68 11.44
C LEU A 133 0.00 -15.67 11.05
N ARG A 134 0.72 -14.56 11.29
CA ARG A 134 2.15 -14.45 10.96
C ARG A 134 3.06 -15.33 11.83
N ASN A 135 2.53 -15.92 12.90
CA ASN A 135 3.27 -16.75 13.84
C ASN A 135 2.58 -18.11 14.02
N TYR A 136 2.42 -18.85 12.92
CA TYR A 136 1.88 -20.22 12.88
C TYR A 136 0.44 -20.35 13.46
N GLY A 137 -0.35 -19.29 13.47
CA GLY A 137 -1.68 -19.27 14.08
C GLY A 137 -1.66 -19.29 15.62
N SER A 138 -0.51 -18.95 16.22
CA SER A 138 -0.30 -19.03 17.67
C SER A 138 -0.93 -17.85 18.38
N VAL A 139 -1.77 -18.13 19.37
CA VAL A 139 -2.35 -17.17 20.31
C VAL A 139 -1.41 -16.96 21.50
N GLU A 140 -0.91 -18.08 22.03
CA GLU A 140 0.06 -18.15 23.14
C GLU A 140 1.14 -19.19 22.79
N LYS A 141 2.23 -19.20 23.55
CA LYS A 141 3.29 -20.19 23.35
C LYS A 141 2.72 -21.62 23.40
N ASN A 142 2.96 -22.38 22.32
CA ASN A 142 2.49 -23.75 22.15
C ASN A 142 0.97 -23.93 21.99
N ARG A 143 0.21 -22.84 21.75
CA ARG A 143 -1.23 -22.88 21.46
C ARG A 143 -1.52 -22.30 20.09
N HIS A 144 -2.01 -23.12 19.16
CA HIS A 144 -2.28 -22.79 17.76
C HIS A 144 -3.77 -22.99 17.48
N ASP A 145 -4.55 -21.91 17.50
CA ASP A 145 -6.01 -21.97 17.35
C ASP A 145 -6.45 -21.81 15.89
N SER A 146 -5.52 -21.50 14.98
CA SER A 146 -5.80 -21.33 13.55
C SER A 146 -4.61 -21.73 12.69
N PHE A 147 -4.86 -21.95 11.40
CA PHE A 147 -3.77 -22.08 10.43
C PHE A 147 -3.05 -20.73 10.29
N GLY A 148 -1.75 -20.77 10.28
CA GLY A 148 -0.89 -19.62 10.09
C GLY A 148 0.42 -20.00 9.42
N VAL A 149 1.28 -19.02 9.22
CA VAL A 149 2.58 -19.16 8.56
C VAL A 149 3.67 -18.53 9.40
N ASN A 150 4.92 -18.87 9.11
CA ASN A 150 6.03 -18.06 9.59
C ASN A 150 6.22 -16.86 8.66
N SER A 151 5.74 -15.70 9.09
CA SER A 151 5.89 -14.42 8.39
C SER A 151 6.19 -13.32 9.42
N ARG A 152 7.34 -13.46 10.06
CA ARG A 152 7.84 -12.54 11.10
C ARG A 152 8.94 -11.67 10.52
N LEU A 153 8.98 -10.40 10.95
CA LEU A 153 10.12 -9.55 10.67
C LEU A 153 11.27 -9.92 11.60
N ASP A 154 12.43 -10.21 11.02
CA ASP A 154 13.61 -10.54 11.80
C ASP A 154 14.05 -9.36 12.69
N PRO A 155 14.47 -9.63 13.96
CA PRO A 155 14.92 -8.58 14.88
C PRO A 155 16.06 -7.72 14.31
N LEU A 156 16.98 -8.30 13.54
CA LEU A 156 18.05 -7.55 12.88
C LEU A 156 17.50 -6.54 11.87
N GLN A 157 16.54 -6.96 11.03
CA GLN A 157 15.89 -6.07 10.07
C GLN A 157 15.09 -4.98 10.79
N ALA A 158 14.39 -5.33 11.85
CA ALA A 158 13.65 -4.37 12.67
C ALA A 158 14.60 -3.32 13.32
N ALA A 159 15.79 -3.72 13.78
CA ALA A 159 16.78 -2.80 14.33
C ALA A 159 17.28 -1.80 13.28
N ILE A 160 17.58 -2.28 12.07
CA ILE A 160 17.99 -1.43 10.94
C ILE A 160 16.88 -0.44 10.57
N LEU A 161 15.65 -0.93 10.41
CA LEU A 161 14.50 -0.09 10.07
C LEU A 161 14.23 0.96 11.14
N ARG A 162 14.37 0.62 12.42
CA ARG A 162 14.20 1.56 13.53
C ARG A 162 15.19 2.73 13.48
N ILE A 163 16.41 2.49 13.01
CA ILE A 163 17.41 3.56 12.79
C ILE A 163 17.01 4.39 11.56
N LYS A 164 16.75 3.75 10.43
CA LYS A 164 16.43 4.41 9.16
C LYS A 164 15.14 5.24 9.23
N LEU A 165 14.15 4.79 9.98
CA LEU A 165 12.89 5.51 10.17
C LEU A 165 13.06 6.94 10.68
N ARG A 166 14.12 7.19 11.46
CA ARG A 166 14.42 8.55 11.98
C ARG A 166 14.82 9.54 10.88
N TYR A 167 15.28 9.04 9.75
CA TYR A 167 15.77 9.82 8.62
C TYR A 167 14.80 9.81 7.43
N LEU A 168 13.67 9.10 7.54
CA LEU A 168 12.76 8.89 6.41
C LEU A 168 12.22 10.19 5.84
N ASP A 169 11.77 11.11 6.69
CA ASP A 169 11.18 12.38 6.26
C ASP A 169 12.25 13.25 5.58
N GLU A 170 13.48 13.29 6.11
CA GLU A 170 14.61 13.99 5.48
C GLU A 170 14.94 13.40 4.10
N TRP A 171 14.98 12.08 3.99
CA TRP A 171 15.25 11.43 2.72
C TRP A 171 14.14 11.64 1.69
N ASN A 172 12.89 11.65 2.12
CA ASN A 172 11.76 11.96 1.24
C ASN A 172 11.83 13.41 0.76
N THR A 173 12.15 14.38 1.63
CA THR A 173 12.37 15.78 1.24
C THR A 173 13.47 15.91 0.19
N ARG A 174 14.58 15.18 0.34
CA ARG A 174 15.67 15.19 -0.67
C ARG A 174 15.21 14.60 -2.01
N ARG A 175 14.44 13.51 -1.99
CA ARG A 175 13.86 12.92 -3.22
C ARG A 175 12.92 13.90 -3.91
N GLN A 176 12.08 14.58 -3.13
CA GLN A 176 11.18 15.61 -3.66
C GLN A 176 11.97 16.72 -4.36
N SER A 177 13.02 17.25 -3.74
CA SER A 177 13.87 18.29 -4.38
C SER A 177 14.49 17.82 -5.69
N VAL A 178 14.84 16.54 -5.79
CA VAL A 178 15.34 15.95 -7.06
C VAL A 178 14.20 15.89 -8.09
N ALA A 179 13.02 15.42 -7.70
CA ALA A 179 11.85 15.37 -8.58
C ALA A 179 11.46 16.76 -9.08
N ASP A 180 11.41 17.76 -8.20
CA ASP A 180 11.13 19.16 -8.55
C ASP A 180 12.14 19.70 -9.58
N THR A 181 13.41 19.32 -9.44
CA THR A 181 14.47 19.68 -10.40
C THR A 181 14.22 19.08 -11.78
N TYR A 182 13.77 17.81 -11.84
CA TYR A 182 13.40 17.19 -13.10
C TYR A 182 12.17 17.86 -13.71
N LEU A 183 11.11 18.06 -12.93
CA LEU A 183 9.88 18.70 -13.40
C LEU A 183 10.12 20.12 -13.95
N ALA A 184 11.02 20.88 -13.32
CA ALA A 184 11.38 22.24 -13.76
C ALA A 184 12.24 22.29 -15.03
N ARG A 185 12.94 21.20 -15.39
CA ARG A 185 13.90 21.18 -16.50
C ARG A 185 13.46 20.35 -17.70
N LEU A 186 12.55 19.42 -17.52
CA LEU A 186 12.02 18.61 -18.61
C LEU A 186 10.99 19.42 -19.42
N ASP A 187 11.09 19.30 -20.73
CA ASP A 187 10.18 19.95 -21.66
C ASP A 187 8.83 19.20 -21.68
N PRO A 188 7.72 19.81 -21.21
CA PRO A 188 6.42 19.16 -21.17
C PRO A 188 5.82 18.87 -22.55
N GLU A 189 6.35 19.49 -23.61
CA GLU A 189 5.93 19.16 -24.98
C GLU A 189 6.55 17.84 -25.49
N ARG A 190 7.65 17.42 -24.86
CA ARG A 190 8.36 16.19 -25.22
C ARG A 190 8.13 15.02 -24.26
N TYR A 191 7.75 15.32 -23.02
CA TYR A 191 7.63 14.33 -21.96
C TYR A 191 6.28 14.48 -21.24
N ALA A 192 5.54 13.39 -21.11
CA ALA A 192 4.40 13.34 -20.21
C ALA A 192 4.91 13.35 -18.77
N LEU A 193 4.74 14.46 -18.07
CA LEU A 193 5.17 14.63 -16.70
C LEU A 193 4.06 14.20 -15.74
N PRO A 194 4.39 13.52 -14.63
CA PRO A 194 3.40 13.16 -13.63
C PRO A 194 2.84 14.42 -12.97
N LEU A 195 1.53 14.45 -12.75
CA LEU A 195 0.88 15.48 -11.96
C LEU A 195 0.91 15.07 -10.49
N LEU A 196 1.29 16.00 -9.63
CA LEU A 196 1.18 15.81 -8.18
C LEU A 196 -0.23 16.26 -7.76
N PRO A 197 -1.04 15.39 -7.15
CA PRO A 197 -2.34 15.78 -6.64
C PRO A 197 -2.20 16.82 -5.53
N ASP A 198 -3.11 17.80 -5.48
CA ASP A 198 -3.15 18.82 -4.43
C ASP A 198 -3.23 18.17 -3.04
N GLY A 199 -2.48 18.72 -2.07
CA GLY A 199 -2.48 18.24 -0.68
C GLY A 199 -1.66 16.95 -0.44
N THR A 200 -0.76 16.61 -1.36
CA THR A 200 0.22 15.52 -1.18
C THR A 200 1.62 16.06 -0.91
N ASN A 201 2.29 15.49 0.07
CA ASN A 201 3.68 15.79 0.42
C ASN A 201 4.48 14.51 0.51
#